data_dd7b909f97129aa063475758be9d5c42
#
_entry.id   dd7b909f97129aa063475758be9d5c42
#
_cell.length_a   1.000
_cell.length_b   1.000
_cell.length_c   1.000
_cell.angle_alpha   90.00
_cell.angle_beta   90.00
_cell.angle_gamma   90.00
#
_symmetry.space_group_name_H-M   'P 1'
#
loop_
_entity.id
_entity.type
_entity.pdbx_description
1 polymer ?
#
loop_
_entity_poly.entity_id
_entity_poly.type
_entity_poly.pdbx_seq_one_letter_code
_entity_poly.pdbx_strand_id
1 'polypeptide(L)'
;MCVKKYNLKEQSVDCCYNYESGLRAAEEILKKYPEVDGVVAGNDIVAMSVYKVFTRHGKKIPQEVQLVGFDDVGFGELFIPELTTIHQPIKEMGHLAAEIILKAVNGEPYEKKNVFDVKLIERDTTKNNRKCSHESREK
;
A
#
# COMPACT_ATOMS: atom_id res chain seq x y z
N MET A 1 1.66 16.06 5.63
CA MET A 1 0.68 14.96 5.66
C MET A 1 -0.30 15.16 4.52
N CYS A 2 -0.41 14.20 3.59
CA CYS A 2 -1.14 14.33 2.31
C CYS A 2 -2.63 14.63 2.47
N VAL A 3 -3.27 14.07 3.51
CA VAL A 3 -4.72 14.20 3.78
C VAL A 3 -5.14 15.67 3.85
N LYS A 4 -4.37 16.51 4.55
CA LYS A 4 -4.62 17.95 4.67
C LYS A 4 -4.43 18.71 3.35
N LYS A 5 -3.45 18.31 2.52
CA LYS A 5 -3.16 18.94 1.23
C LYS A 5 -4.34 18.82 0.26
N TYR A 6 -5.07 17.72 0.30
CA TYR A 6 -6.20 17.43 -0.58
C TYR A 6 -7.57 17.62 0.09
N ASN A 7 -7.61 18.22 1.29
CA ASN A 7 -8.84 18.47 2.06
C ASN A 7 -9.67 17.19 2.30
N LEU A 8 -8.98 16.06 2.48
CA LEU A 8 -9.62 14.80 2.77
C LEU A 8 -9.89 14.65 4.27
N LYS A 9 -10.99 14.00 4.62
CA LYS A 9 -11.29 13.64 6.00
C LYS A 9 -10.36 12.49 6.40
N GLU A 10 -9.62 12.67 7.49
CA GLU A 10 -8.79 11.61 8.04
C GLU A 10 -9.69 10.51 8.62
N GLN A 11 -9.55 9.30 8.09
CA GLN A 11 -10.24 8.10 8.52
C GLN A 11 -9.21 7.00 8.68
N SER A 12 -9.10 6.43 9.87
CA SER A 12 -8.12 5.39 10.15
C SER A 12 -8.70 4.30 11.06
N VAL A 13 -8.16 3.11 10.91
CA VAL A 13 -8.37 1.98 11.79
C VAL A 13 -7.01 1.37 12.08
N ASP A 14 -6.71 1.18 13.36
CA ASP A 14 -5.45 0.60 13.80
C ASP A 14 -5.45 -0.92 13.63
N CYS A 15 -4.33 -1.45 13.12
CA CYS A 15 -4.10 -2.89 13.07
C CYS A 15 -2.60 -3.20 13.17
N CYS A 16 -2.28 -4.45 13.56
CA CYS A 16 -0.93 -4.98 13.39
C CYS A 16 -0.68 -5.35 11.92
N TYR A 17 0.60 -5.46 11.52
CA TYR A 17 1.00 -5.80 10.15
C TYR A 17 0.89 -7.31 9.86
N ASN A 18 -0.25 -7.94 10.22
CA ASN A 18 -0.50 -9.36 9.98
C ASN A 18 -1.91 -9.61 9.46
N TYR A 19 -2.12 -10.81 8.93
CA TYR A 19 -3.35 -11.21 8.28
C TYR A 19 -4.59 -11.13 9.17
N GLU A 20 -4.55 -11.68 10.39
CA GLU A 20 -5.71 -11.75 11.29
C GLU A 20 -6.16 -10.36 11.74
N SER A 21 -5.21 -9.48 12.06
CA SER A 21 -5.55 -8.10 12.43
C SER A 21 -6.06 -7.31 11.23
N GLY A 22 -5.54 -7.58 10.03
CA GLY A 22 -6.04 -7.02 8.78
C GLY A 22 -7.50 -7.40 8.51
N LEU A 23 -7.89 -8.65 8.75
CA LEU A 23 -9.29 -9.09 8.63
C LEU A 23 -10.21 -8.30 9.57
N ARG A 24 -9.82 -8.18 10.86
CA ARG A 24 -10.62 -7.41 11.84
C ARG A 24 -10.71 -5.93 11.46
N ALA A 25 -9.60 -5.32 11.06
CA ALA A 25 -9.58 -3.93 10.62
C ALA A 25 -10.49 -3.70 9.40
N ALA A 26 -10.51 -4.61 8.44
CA ALA A 26 -11.37 -4.53 7.27
C ALA A 26 -12.87 -4.56 7.63
N GLU A 27 -13.28 -5.44 8.55
CA GLU A 27 -14.64 -5.47 9.07
C GLU A 27 -15.01 -4.17 9.80
N GLU A 28 -14.06 -3.62 10.57
CA GLU A 28 -14.25 -2.35 11.26
C GLU A 28 -14.39 -1.17 10.29
N ILE A 29 -13.58 -1.15 9.20
CA ILE A 29 -13.69 -0.12 8.14
C ILE A 29 -15.08 -0.13 7.54
N LEU A 30 -15.58 -1.30 7.11
CA LEU A 30 -16.91 -1.41 6.52
C LEU A 30 -18.02 -0.95 7.44
N LYS A 31 -17.87 -1.21 8.74
CA LYS A 31 -18.83 -0.81 9.77
C LYS A 31 -18.79 0.70 10.07
N LYS A 32 -17.59 1.28 10.19
CA LYS A 32 -17.40 2.70 10.53
C LYS A 32 -17.55 3.62 9.33
N TYR A 33 -17.15 3.14 8.15
CA TYR A 33 -17.05 3.93 6.93
C TYR A 33 -17.72 3.20 5.75
N PRO A 34 -19.05 3.01 5.77
CA PRO A 34 -19.77 2.22 4.75
C PRO A 34 -19.61 2.77 3.33
N GLU A 35 -19.35 4.07 3.18
CA GLU A 35 -19.13 4.77 1.91
C GLU A 35 -17.64 4.86 1.51
N VAL A 36 -16.77 4.04 2.11
CA VAL A 36 -15.35 4.02 1.75
C VAL A 36 -15.16 3.67 0.27
N ASP A 37 -14.39 4.48 -0.44
CA ASP A 37 -14.07 4.33 -1.86
C ASP A 37 -12.58 4.10 -2.14
N GLY A 38 -11.74 4.20 -1.10
CA GLY A 38 -10.31 3.92 -1.17
C GLY A 38 -9.72 3.53 0.16
N VAL A 39 -8.80 2.56 0.13
CA VAL A 39 -8.06 2.09 1.30
C VAL A 39 -6.57 2.06 0.98
N VAL A 40 -5.77 2.67 1.84
CA VAL A 40 -4.31 2.52 1.85
C VAL A 40 -3.95 1.67 3.06
N ALA A 41 -3.44 0.49 2.81
CA ALA A 41 -3.03 -0.46 3.83
C ALA A 41 -1.55 -0.25 4.22
N GLY A 42 -1.21 -0.53 5.47
CA GLY A 42 0.15 -0.37 5.98
C GLY A 42 1.16 -1.38 5.40
N ASN A 43 0.68 -2.51 4.85
CA ASN A 43 1.48 -3.44 4.05
C ASN A 43 0.58 -4.29 3.13
N ASP A 44 1.19 -5.10 2.26
CA ASP A 44 0.48 -5.93 1.27
C ASP A 44 -0.36 -7.04 1.93
N ILE A 45 0.08 -7.61 3.06
CA ILE A 45 -0.69 -8.65 3.78
C ILE A 45 -1.99 -8.08 4.35
N VAL A 46 -1.94 -6.88 4.89
CA VAL A 46 -3.13 -6.16 5.35
C VAL A 46 -4.03 -5.80 4.17
N ALA A 47 -3.46 -5.35 3.04
CA ALA A 47 -4.21 -5.07 1.81
C ALA A 47 -4.98 -6.31 1.32
N MET A 48 -4.32 -7.48 1.28
CA MET A 48 -4.94 -8.75 0.90
C MET A 48 -6.07 -9.16 1.85
N SER A 49 -5.92 -8.86 3.15
CA SER A 49 -6.96 -9.08 4.16
C SER A 49 -8.18 -8.19 3.91
N VAL A 50 -7.94 -6.91 3.61
CA VAL A 50 -8.99 -5.94 3.21
C VAL A 50 -9.71 -6.43 1.97
N TYR A 51 -8.97 -6.79 0.92
CA TYR A 51 -9.54 -7.33 -0.31
C TYR A 51 -10.48 -8.51 -0.03
N LYS A 52 -10.02 -9.48 0.76
CA LYS A 52 -10.79 -10.68 1.10
C LYS A 52 -12.11 -10.36 1.81
N VAL A 53 -12.07 -9.47 2.80
CA VAL A 53 -13.27 -9.07 3.55
C VAL A 53 -14.21 -8.28 2.65
N PHE A 54 -13.71 -7.28 1.94
CA PHE A 54 -14.52 -6.40 1.10
C PHE A 54 -15.24 -7.18 0.00
N THR A 55 -14.55 -8.10 -0.68
CA THR A 55 -15.17 -8.94 -1.71
C THR A 55 -16.21 -9.91 -1.16
N ARG A 56 -16.02 -10.44 0.06
CA ARG A 56 -17.04 -11.24 0.76
C ARG A 56 -18.30 -10.43 1.07
N HIS A 57 -18.16 -9.14 1.33
CA HIS A 57 -19.28 -8.22 1.54
C HIS A 57 -19.83 -7.62 0.24
N GLY A 58 -19.43 -8.15 -0.93
CA GLY A 58 -19.93 -7.76 -2.24
C GLY A 58 -19.34 -6.47 -2.80
N LYS A 59 -18.36 -5.85 -2.14
CA LYS A 59 -17.66 -4.68 -2.69
C LYS A 59 -16.79 -5.07 -3.87
N LYS A 60 -16.84 -4.28 -4.93
CA LYS A 60 -16.05 -4.51 -6.16
C LYS A 60 -14.78 -3.67 -6.14
N ILE A 61 -13.62 -4.34 -6.26
CA ILE A 61 -12.30 -3.69 -6.35
C ILE A 61 -11.77 -3.90 -7.77
N PRO A 62 -11.39 -2.84 -8.49
CA PRO A 62 -11.29 -1.43 -8.07
C PRO A 62 -12.54 -0.56 -8.32
N GLN A 63 -13.67 -1.12 -8.79
CA GLN A 63 -14.79 -0.34 -9.32
C GLN A 63 -15.47 0.54 -8.27
N GLU A 64 -15.69 0.01 -7.07
CA GLU A 64 -16.33 0.72 -5.95
C GLU A 64 -15.30 1.19 -4.94
N VAL A 65 -14.29 0.36 -4.64
CA VAL A 65 -13.22 0.68 -3.68
C VAL A 65 -11.86 0.45 -4.32
N GLN A 66 -10.98 1.42 -4.27
CA GLN A 66 -9.59 1.28 -4.69
C GLN A 66 -8.74 0.85 -3.51
N LEU A 67 -7.74 0.00 -3.75
CA LEU A 67 -6.89 -0.57 -2.72
C LEU A 67 -5.41 -0.42 -3.08
N VAL A 68 -4.63 0.10 -2.13
CA VAL A 68 -3.18 0.25 -2.24
C VAL A 68 -2.51 -0.43 -1.06
N GLY A 69 -1.50 -1.26 -1.35
CA GLY A 69 -0.64 -1.89 -0.37
C GLY A 69 0.68 -1.14 -0.16
N PHE A 70 1.60 -1.79 0.53
CA PHE A 70 2.95 -1.32 0.80
C PHE A 70 3.87 -2.54 0.96
N ASP A 71 5.08 -2.53 0.42
CA ASP A 71 6.21 -3.46 0.41
C ASP A 71 6.52 -4.03 -0.98
N ASP A 72 5.53 -4.25 -1.86
CA ASP A 72 5.66 -4.93 -3.15
C ASP A 72 6.22 -6.35 -3.00
N VAL A 73 5.58 -7.12 -2.11
CA VAL A 73 5.92 -8.54 -1.95
C VAL A 73 5.47 -9.34 -3.19
N GLY A 74 6.25 -10.32 -3.62
CA GLY A 74 6.03 -11.09 -4.86
C GLY A 74 4.65 -11.78 -4.97
N PHE A 75 3.90 -11.90 -3.89
CA PHE A 75 2.52 -12.38 -3.91
C PHE A 75 1.52 -11.39 -4.53
N GLY A 76 1.85 -10.11 -4.64
CA GLY A 76 0.97 -9.09 -5.22
C GLY A 76 0.66 -9.35 -6.69
N GLU A 77 1.59 -9.96 -7.43
CA GLU A 77 1.41 -10.35 -8.84
C GLU A 77 0.58 -11.64 -9.02
N LEU A 78 0.55 -12.50 -8.00
CA LEU A 78 -0.27 -13.72 -7.99
C LEU A 78 -1.71 -13.47 -7.56
N PHE A 79 -2.01 -12.26 -7.16
CA PHE A 79 -3.32 -11.85 -6.70
C PHE A 79 -4.19 -11.40 -7.88
N ILE A 80 -5.48 -11.71 -7.88
CA ILE A 80 -6.40 -11.29 -8.95
C ILE A 80 -7.58 -10.54 -8.31
N PRO A 81 -7.71 -9.23 -8.59
CA PRO A 81 -6.86 -8.33 -9.42
C PRO A 81 -5.48 -8.08 -8.78
N GLU A 82 -4.46 -7.84 -9.59
CA GLU A 82 -3.09 -7.57 -9.12
C GLU A 82 -3.04 -6.33 -8.21
N LEU A 83 -2.31 -6.43 -7.10
CA LEU A 83 -2.28 -5.40 -6.07
C LEU A 83 -1.40 -4.21 -6.46
N THR A 84 -2.00 -3.03 -6.56
CA THR A 84 -1.27 -1.75 -6.55
C THR A 84 -0.59 -1.56 -5.21
N THR A 85 0.71 -1.26 -5.20
CA THR A 85 1.49 -1.18 -3.97
C THR A 85 2.65 -0.19 -4.07
N ILE A 86 3.30 0.08 -2.95
CA ILE A 86 4.52 0.87 -2.87
C ILE A 86 5.72 -0.07 -2.81
N HIS A 87 6.57 -0.04 -3.84
CA HIS A 87 7.82 -0.78 -3.87
C HIS A 87 8.88 -0.12 -2.98
N GLN A 88 9.49 -0.91 -2.11
CA GLN A 88 10.67 -0.55 -1.32
C GLN A 88 11.92 -1.24 -1.88
N PRO A 89 13.09 -0.57 -1.94
CA PRO A 89 14.35 -1.19 -2.36
C PRO A 89 14.96 -2.06 -1.23
N ILE A 90 14.26 -3.14 -0.87
CA ILE A 90 14.58 -3.97 0.32
C ILE A 90 15.99 -4.56 0.26
N LYS A 91 16.49 -4.91 -0.95
CA LYS A 91 17.84 -5.45 -1.12
C LYS A 91 18.89 -4.41 -0.77
N GLU A 92 18.78 -3.21 -1.30
CA GLU A 92 19.66 -2.08 -1.04
C GLU A 92 19.62 -1.68 0.44
N MET A 93 18.44 -1.66 1.03
CA MET A 93 18.26 -1.41 2.47
C MET A 93 18.97 -2.49 3.31
N GLY A 94 18.85 -3.75 2.94
CA GLY A 94 19.51 -4.87 3.61
C GLY A 94 21.03 -4.80 3.48
N HIS A 95 21.58 -4.49 2.30
CA HIS A 95 23.01 -4.29 2.08
C HIS A 95 23.55 -3.17 2.96
N LEU A 96 22.92 -2.00 2.92
CA LEU A 96 23.37 -0.86 3.73
C LEU A 96 23.27 -1.14 5.23
N ALA A 97 22.23 -1.83 5.68
CA ALA A 97 22.11 -2.24 7.08
C ALA A 97 23.27 -3.13 7.53
N ALA A 98 23.67 -4.11 6.70
CA ALA A 98 24.81 -4.95 6.97
C ALA A 98 26.13 -4.16 7.01
N GLU A 99 26.35 -3.24 6.08
CA GLU A 99 27.53 -2.36 6.08
C GLU A 99 27.60 -1.49 7.34
N ILE A 100 26.48 -0.90 7.76
CA ILE A 100 26.41 -0.09 8.98
C ILE A 100 26.78 -0.93 10.20
N ILE A 101 26.26 -2.15 10.31
CA ILE A 101 26.57 -3.06 11.42
C ILE A 101 28.07 -3.37 11.44
N LEU A 102 28.68 -3.70 10.30
CA LEU A 102 30.12 -4.00 10.21
C LEU A 102 30.97 -2.79 10.64
N LYS A 103 30.66 -1.60 10.13
CA LYS A 103 31.33 -0.37 10.53
C LYS A 103 31.18 -0.09 12.04
N ALA A 104 29.98 -0.26 12.58
CA ALA A 104 29.73 -0.05 14.00
C ALA A 104 30.54 -1.01 14.89
N VAL A 105 30.62 -2.28 14.51
CA VAL A 105 31.44 -3.31 15.23
C VAL A 105 32.93 -2.98 15.18
N ASN A 106 33.41 -2.46 14.05
CA ASN A 106 34.82 -2.08 13.87
C ASN A 106 35.16 -0.72 14.49
N GLY A 107 34.22 0.01 15.06
CA GLY A 107 34.43 1.37 15.57
C GLY A 107 34.63 2.42 14.48
N GLU A 108 34.22 2.12 13.24
CA GLU A 108 34.31 3.02 12.10
C GLU A 108 33.10 3.99 12.06
N PRO A 109 33.25 5.20 11.51
CA PRO A 109 32.16 6.13 11.36
C PRO A 109 31.15 5.64 10.31
N TYR A 110 29.85 5.84 10.58
CA TYR A 110 28.76 5.51 9.66
C TYR A 110 27.65 6.56 9.71
N GLU A 111 26.89 6.69 8.62
CA GLU A 111 25.74 7.58 8.52
C GLU A 111 24.57 6.99 9.34
N LYS A 112 24.03 7.78 10.29
CA LYS A 112 22.95 7.35 11.19
C LYS A 112 21.55 7.45 10.56
N LYS A 113 21.40 8.28 9.53
CA LYS A 113 20.12 8.52 8.88
C LYS A 113 20.25 8.27 7.39
N ASN A 114 19.62 7.22 6.95
CA ASN A 114 19.59 6.83 5.53
C ASN A 114 18.15 6.83 5.05
N VAL A 115 17.88 7.43 3.90
CA VAL A 115 16.56 7.52 3.30
C VAL A 115 16.63 6.92 1.91
N PHE A 116 15.68 6.05 1.60
CA PHE A 116 15.53 5.44 0.29
C PHE A 116 14.26 5.95 -0.38
N ASP A 117 14.33 6.16 -1.68
CA ASP A 117 13.17 6.47 -2.48
C ASP A 117 12.31 5.23 -2.68
N VAL A 118 11.00 5.41 -2.61
CA VAL A 118 10.01 4.37 -2.89
C VAL A 118 9.28 4.68 -4.19
N LYS A 119 8.68 3.66 -4.82
CA LYS A 119 7.96 3.80 -6.09
C LYS A 119 6.55 3.24 -5.98
N LEU A 120 5.56 3.96 -6.49
CA LEU A 120 4.22 3.41 -6.69
C LEU A 120 4.23 2.46 -7.89
N ILE A 121 3.82 1.23 -7.67
CA ILE A 121 3.59 0.21 -8.70
C ILE A 121 2.08 0.12 -8.91
N GLU A 122 1.60 0.77 -9.96
CA GLU A 122 0.18 0.75 -10.32
C GLU A 122 -0.17 -0.57 -10.98
N ARG A 123 -1.19 -1.28 -10.42
CA ARG A 123 -1.76 -2.52 -10.92
C ARG A 123 -3.30 -2.44 -10.93
N ASP A 124 -3.97 -3.56 -10.83
CA ASP A 124 -5.42 -3.69 -11.10
C ASP A 124 -6.33 -3.28 -9.93
N THR A 125 -5.82 -3.18 -8.71
CA THR A 125 -6.63 -2.77 -7.54
C THR A 125 -6.88 -1.27 -7.45
N THR A 126 -6.37 -0.49 -8.41
CA THR A 126 -6.67 0.94 -8.59
C THR A 126 -7.14 1.22 -10.01
N LYS A 127 -7.93 2.29 -10.17
CA LYS A 127 -8.38 2.73 -11.50
C LYS A 127 -7.26 3.48 -12.19
N ASN A 128 -6.88 3.03 -13.39
CA ASN A 128 -5.90 3.73 -14.21
C ASN A 128 -6.57 4.92 -14.91
N ASN A 129 -6.50 6.10 -14.30
CA ASN A 129 -7.09 7.32 -14.85
C ASN A 129 -6.32 7.89 -16.06
N ARG A 130 -5.18 7.30 -16.45
CA ARG A 130 -4.37 7.79 -17.60
C ARG A 130 -5.00 7.46 -18.95
N LYS A 131 -5.97 6.54 -19.02
CA LYS A 131 -6.67 6.20 -20.28
C LYS A 131 -7.75 7.21 -20.70
N CYS A 132 -8.21 8.10 -19.81
CA CYS A 132 -9.25 9.07 -20.13
C CYS A 132 -8.75 10.37 -20.79
N SER A 133 -7.43 10.61 -20.88
CA SER A 133 -6.89 11.87 -21.41
C SER A 133 -6.55 11.84 -22.91
N HIS A 134 -6.68 10.70 -23.61
CA HIS A 134 -6.33 10.58 -25.04
C HIS A 134 -7.53 10.53 -26.01
N GLU A 135 -8.76 10.40 -25.53
CA GLU A 135 -9.92 10.35 -26.43
C GLU A 135 -10.60 11.71 -26.70
N SER A 136 -10.11 12.81 -26.10
CA SER A 136 -10.73 14.14 -26.24
C SER A 136 -9.96 15.12 -27.13
N ARG A 137 -9.01 14.68 -27.96
CA ARG A 137 -8.23 15.58 -28.86
C ARG A 137 -8.28 15.24 -30.34
N GLU A 138 -9.27 14.49 -30.79
CA GLU A 138 -9.58 14.37 -32.22
C GLU A 138 -11.09 14.59 -32.43
N LYS A 139 -11.46 15.84 -32.54
CA LYS A 139 -12.59 16.35 -33.36
C LYS A 139 -12.40 17.82 -33.64
#